data_8d8496b65965dfb1bae674008f2d5645
#
_entry.id   8d8496b65965dfb1bae674008f2d5645
#
_cell.length_a   1.000
_cell.length_b   1.000
_cell.length_c   1.000
_cell.angle_alpha   90.00
_cell.angle_beta   90.00
_cell.angle_gamma   90.00
#
_symmetry.space_group_name_H-M   'P 1'
#
loop_
_entity.id
_entity.type
_entity.pdbx_description
1 polymer ?
#
loop_
_entity_poly.entity_id
_entity_poly.type
_entity_poly.pdbx_seq_one_letter_code
_entity_poly.pdbx_strand_id
1 'polypeptide(L)'
;MTLCAASAYTHASFLLGALSRKHFPLRSSGEELQESRKEGVDADEFTNSSYTMTNKHKASVQLISWGAGIQAIKVPNQSGILGDVVLGFDDMKGYLKNRYIGSIIGRVVNRISCAKMRIENKIYSLSANDRNGVDHLNGGFVGFDNVNWNSYIMKKHVVMSHVSPAKCEGYPGDMLTQIKYSWTDDNQLLMNIRATATQPTPVNIASNCLMNLAGHVKLLLTLPAAGSRELKKHLISLNADSWTPADIRNNLPTDAIYPVDRTVFDLRLPTQLTKRRLYIVPGGGYNQNLCVTSPSSWSYRFHARIIHPGSGRTLEVYSNHPGLQFSTGNDLPDPDCIYPPDFEDYCDCTDNEPKIEERQKEIWGKDGVRYQRHGGFILSPQNYPDAVNISDFPPCILYPGQVYAHDVAYKFGLLSENLDTPT
;
A
#
# COMPACT_ATOMS: atom_id res chain seq x y z
N MET A 1 6.88 5.47 25.46
CA MET A 1 5.91 5.37 24.35
C MET A 1 4.87 6.51 24.32
N THR A 2 4.69 7.29 25.38
CA THR A 2 3.60 8.30 25.53
C THR A 2 3.98 9.73 25.07
N LEU A 3 5.17 9.99 24.57
CA LEU A 3 5.68 11.35 24.28
C LEU A 3 5.54 11.83 22.83
N CYS A 4 5.25 10.96 21.86
CA CYS A 4 5.09 11.38 20.45
C CYS A 4 3.70 11.97 20.12
N ALA A 5 2.68 11.68 20.91
CA ALA A 5 1.32 12.14 20.62
C ALA A 5 0.97 13.53 21.18
N ALA A 6 1.66 14.01 22.21
CA ALA A 6 1.28 15.22 22.95
C ALA A 6 1.91 16.54 22.44
N SER A 7 2.94 16.49 21.58
CA SER A 7 3.67 17.72 21.16
C SER A 7 3.15 18.38 19.89
N ALA A 8 2.20 17.78 19.18
CA ALA A 8 1.73 18.28 17.88
C ALA A 8 0.71 19.43 17.97
N TYR A 9 0.22 19.78 19.16
CA TYR A 9 -0.92 20.72 19.27
C TYR A 9 -0.57 22.20 19.42
N THR A 10 0.70 22.57 19.63
CA THR A 10 1.03 23.96 20.01
C THR A 10 1.65 24.83 18.92
N HIS A 11 2.01 24.34 17.75
CA HIS A 11 2.71 25.16 16.73
C HIS A 11 2.00 25.32 15.37
N ALA A 12 0.84 24.69 15.17
CA ALA A 12 0.08 24.80 13.89
C ALA A 12 -0.86 26.04 13.83
N SER A 13 -0.92 26.89 14.86
CA SER A 13 -1.93 27.96 14.95
C SER A 13 -1.60 29.27 14.22
N PHE A 14 -0.47 29.39 13.54
CA PHE A 14 -0.02 30.71 13.02
C PHE A 14 -0.12 30.92 11.50
N LEU A 15 -0.65 29.99 10.71
CA LEU A 15 -0.73 30.17 9.24
C LEU A 15 -2.10 29.88 8.59
N LEU A 16 -3.19 29.88 9.34
CA LEU A 16 -4.53 29.79 8.77
C LEU A 16 -5.30 31.09 8.99
N GLY A 17 -5.03 32.05 8.13
CA GLY A 17 -5.85 33.26 7.99
C GLY A 17 -7.26 32.91 7.51
N ALA A 18 -8.24 33.44 8.21
CA ALA A 18 -9.66 33.27 8.05
C ALA A 18 -10.14 33.35 6.58
N LEU A 19 -10.81 32.29 6.13
CA LEU A 19 -11.74 32.36 5.00
C LEU A 19 -13.15 32.00 5.47
N SER A 20 -13.97 33.02 5.54
CA SER A 20 -15.39 33.04 5.86
C SER A 20 -16.19 32.04 5.01
N ARG A 21 -16.99 31.21 5.68
CA ARG A 21 -18.00 30.33 5.07
C ARG A 21 -19.10 31.16 4.43
N LYS A 22 -19.19 31.18 3.11
CA LYS A 22 -20.41 31.56 2.37
C LYS A 22 -20.96 30.31 1.68
N HIS A 23 -22.16 29.93 2.08
CA HIS A 23 -22.95 28.90 1.40
C HIS A 23 -23.38 29.42 0.02
N PHE A 24 -23.05 28.70 -1.03
CA PHE A 24 -23.69 28.79 -2.34
C PHE A 24 -24.20 27.39 -2.73
N PRO A 25 -25.46 27.25 -3.14
CA PRO A 25 -25.97 26.01 -3.66
C PRO A 25 -25.54 25.86 -5.12
N LEU A 26 -24.67 24.90 -5.40
CA LEU A 26 -24.35 24.47 -6.76
C LEU A 26 -25.16 23.19 -7.06
N ARG A 27 -26.15 23.33 -7.91
CA ARG A 27 -26.67 22.20 -8.71
C ARG A 27 -25.62 21.85 -9.75
N SER A 28 -25.08 20.63 -9.71
CA SER A 28 -24.22 20.10 -10.77
C SER A 28 -24.36 18.60 -10.90
N SER A 29 -24.56 18.22 -12.11
CA SER A 29 -24.28 16.95 -12.81
C SER A 29 -23.51 15.87 -12.03
N GLY A 30 -24.15 14.78 -11.67
CA GLY A 30 -23.70 13.39 -11.72
C GLY A 30 -22.53 12.89 -10.86
N GLU A 31 -21.74 13.76 -10.26
CA GLU A 31 -20.62 13.37 -9.38
C GLU A 31 -20.97 13.73 -7.94
N GLU A 32 -20.96 12.72 -7.08
CA GLU A 32 -21.32 12.89 -5.67
C GLU A 32 -20.08 12.61 -4.79
N LEU A 33 -19.72 13.59 -3.94
CA LEU A 33 -18.72 13.44 -2.90
C LEU A 33 -19.43 13.54 -1.55
N GLN A 34 -19.44 12.43 -0.80
CA GLN A 34 -20.07 12.36 0.51
C GLN A 34 -19.02 12.23 1.60
N GLU A 35 -19.16 13.03 2.65
CA GLU A 35 -18.42 12.88 3.90
C GLU A 35 -19.34 12.23 4.94
N SER A 36 -18.89 11.17 5.58
CA SER A 36 -19.52 10.60 6.78
C SER A 36 -18.53 10.62 7.93
N ARG A 37 -18.95 11.17 9.08
CA ARG A 37 -18.21 11.08 10.33
C ARG A 37 -18.89 10.04 11.19
N LYS A 38 -18.16 8.99 11.57
CA LYS A 38 -18.60 8.09 12.62
C LYS A 38 -18.00 8.59 13.94
N GLU A 39 -18.85 9.12 14.81
CA GLU A 39 -18.48 9.42 16.19
C GLU A 39 -18.38 8.10 16.95
N GLY A 40 -17.26 7.90 17.66
CA GLY A 40 -17.11 6.77 18.57
C GLY A 40 -17.97 6.90 19.82
N VAL A 41 -18.29 5.79 20.45
CA VAL A 41 -19.22 5.70 21.58
C VAL A 41 -18.54 5.95 22.94
N ASP A 42 -17.20 6.07 22.99
CA ASP A 42 -16.44 6.31 24.23
C ASP A 42 -15.47 7.49 24.10
N ALA A 43 -15.28 8.24 25.18
CA ALA A 43 -14.61 9.55 25.26
C ALA A 43 -13.11 9.57 24.90
N ASP A 44 -12.49 8.43 24.58
CA ASP A 44 -11.10 8.26 24.11
C ASP A 44 -11.00 7.79 22.63
N GLU A 45 -12.11 7.75 21.91
CA GLU A 45 -12.14 7.25 20.53
C GLU A 45 -11.83 8.35 19.51
N PHE A 46 -10.81 8.08 18.71
CA PHE A 46 -10.39 8.87 17.56
C PHE A 46 -11.54 9.03 16.56
N THR A 47 -11.98 10.25 16.30
CA THR A 47 -12.92 10.56 15.23
C THR A 47 -12.30 10.25 13.88
N ASN A 48 -12.64 9.12 13.28
CA ASN A 48 -12.22 8.75 11.95
C ASN A 48 -13.19 9.33 10.92
N SER A 49 -12.68 10.05 9.92
CA SER A 49 -13.49 10.54 8.79
C SER A 49 -13.44 9.55 7.64
N SER A 50 -14.58 9.30 7.01
CA SER A 50 -14.70 8.48 5.80
C SER A 50 -15.24 9.33 4.66
N TYR A 51 -14.71 9.13 3.46
CA TYR A 51 -15.04 9.89 2.25
C TYR A 51 -15.38 8.94 1.12
N THR A 52 -16.51 9.14 0.46
CA THR A 52 -16.88 8.39 -0.74
C THR A 52 -16.92 9.34 -1.94
N MET A 53 -16.10 9.06 -2.94
CA MET A 53 -16.10 9.75 -4.23
C MET A 53 -16.77 8.85 -5.26
N THR A 54 -17.83 9.33 -5.90
CA THR A 54 -18.58 8.58 -6.92
C THR A 54 -18.53 9.36 -8.23
N ASN A 55 -18.22 8.66 -9.33
CA ASN A 55 -18.19 9.27 -10.66
C ASN A 55 -19.55 9.12 -11.39
N LYS A 56 -19.67 9.70 -12.57
CA LYS A 56 -20.90 9.67 -13.38
C LYS A 56 -21.37 8.26 -13.77
N HIS A 57 -20.47 7.26 -13.74
CA HIS A 57 -20.76 5.86 -14.02
C HIS A 57 -21.08 5.03 -12.76
N LYS A 58 -21.29 5.71 -11.62
CA LYS A 58 -21.55 5.11 -10.30
C LYS A 58 -20.40 4.26 -9.72
N ALA A 59 -19.27 4.21 -10.40
CA ALA A 59 -18.06 3.65 -9.81
C ALA A 59 -17.56 4.56 -8.68
N SER A 60 -17.03 3.99 -7.60
CA SER A 60 -16.71 4.76 -6.40
C SER A 60 -15.42 4.31 -5.71
N VAL A 61 -14.83 5.25 -4.99
CA VAL A 61 -13.71 5.02 -4.07
C VAL A 61 -14.11 5.48 -2.68
N GLN A 62 -13.85 4.66 -1.68
CA GLN A 62 -14.03 5.00 -0.28
C GLN A 62 -12.67 5.11 0.40
N LEU A 63 -12.43 6.25 1.05
CA LEU A 63 -11.21 6.58 1.77
C LEU A 63 -11.51 6.74 3.26
N ILE A 64 -10.52 6.46 4.11
CA ILE A 64 -10.57 6.71 5.55
C ILE A 64 -9.38 7.56 5.98
N SER A 65 -9.57 8.43 6.98
CA SER A 65 -8.50 9.28 7.50
C SER A 65 -7.46 8.50 8.32
N TRP A 66 -7.78 7.32 8.85
CA TRP A 66 -6.81 6.43 9.46
C TRP A 66 -5.82 5.89 8.43
N GLY A 67 -4.53 6.13 8.63
CA GLY A 67 -3.50 5.74 7.68
C GLY A 67 -3.66 6.34 6.28
N ALA A 68 -4.48 7.39 6.10
CA ALA A 68 -4.90 7.92 4.81
C ALA A 68 -5.34 6.80 3.84
N GLY A 69 -6.12 5.85 4.36
CA GLY A 69 -6.34 4.55 3.75
C GLY A 69 -7.36 4.52 2.63
N ILE A 70 -7.18 3.57 1.70
CA ILE A 70 -8.16 3.18 0.68
C ILE A 70 -8.96 2.00 1.25
N GLN A 71 -10.23 2.24 1.58
CA GLN A 71 -11.09 1.23 2.18
C GLN A 71 -11.79 0.37 1.13
N ALA A 72 -12.29 0.98 0.04
CA ALA A 72 -13.01 0.28 -1.02
C ALA A 72 -12.82 0.96 -2.38
N ILE A 73 -12.84 0.18 -3.44
CA ILE A 73 -12.92 0.64 -4.83
C ILE A 73 -13.96 -0.24 -5.54
N LYS A 74 -15.10 0.36 -5.90
CA LYS A 74 -16.19 -0.35 -6.58
C LYS A 74 -16.21 0.01 -8.05
N VAL A 75 -15.90 -0.97 -8.90
CA VAL A 75 -15.83 -0.82 -10.36
C VAL A 75 -16.64 -1.91 -11.09
N PRO A 76 -17.19 -1.62 -12.28
CA PRO A 76 -18.01 -2.57 -13.01
C PRO A 76 -17.20 -3.77 -13.52
N ASN A 77 -17.87 -4.93 -13.66
CA ASN A 77 -17.41 -6.05 -14.46
C ASN A 77 -17.95 -5.94 -15.89
N GLN A 78 -17.68 -6.93 -16.75
CA GLN A 78 -18.20 -6.99 -18.14
C GLN A 78 -19.73 -6.94 -18.23
N SER A 79 -20.46 -7.39 -17.22
CA SER A 79 -21.91 -7.30 -17.13
C SER A 79 -22.42 -5.99 -16.52
N GLY A 80 -21.55 -5.00 -16.27
CA GLY A 80 -21.91 -3.74 -15.65
C GLY A 80 -22.13 -3.80 -14.13
N ILE A 81 -21.94 -4.97 -13.49
CA ILE A 81 -22.14 -5.14 -12.05
C ILE A 81 -20.93 -4.58 -11.30
N LEU A 82 -21.18 -3.63 -10.39
CA LEU A 82 -20.17 -3.07 -9.53
C LEU A 82 -19.69 -4.11 -8.49
N GLY A 83 -18.38 -4.26 -8.36
CA GLY A 83 -17.75 -5.10 -7.34
C GLY A 83 -16.62 -4.36 -6.67
N ASP A 84 -16.48 -4.55 -5.35
CA ASP A 84 -15.37 -4.02 -4.58
C ASP A 84 -14.12 -4.85 -4.82
N VAL A 85 -13.06 -4.21 -5.30
CA VAL A 85 -11.79 -4.88 -5.66
C VAL A 85 -10.70 -4.70 -4.61
N VAL A 86 -10.99 -4.07 -3.46
CA VAL A 86 -10.03 -3.84 -2.36
C VAL A 86 -10.33 -4.78 -1.19
N LEU A 87 -9.32 -5.46 -0.70
CA LEU A 87 -9.37 -6.19 0.54
C LEU A 87 -9.09 -5.22 1.70
N GLY A 88 -10.10 -4.87 2.47
CA GLY A 88 -10.07 -3.96 3.61
C GLY A 88 -11.03 -4.44 4.69
N PHE A 89 -11.46 -3.55 5.57
CA PHE A 89 -12.35 -3.88 6.69
C PHE A 89 -13.58 -2.98 6.72
N ASP A 90 -14.67 -3.47 7.29
CA ASP A 90 -15.92 -2.71 7.45
C ASP A 90 -15.81 -1.67 8.57
N ASP A 91 -14.99 -1.92 9.57
CA ASP A 91 -14.83 -1.09 10.76
C ASP A 91 -13.35 -0.81 11.11
N MET A 92 -13.15 0.11 12.06
CA MET A 92 -11.83 0.48 12.55
C MET A 92 -11.13 -0.65 13.33
N LYS A 93 -11.87 -1.57 13.96
CA LYS A 93 -11.27 -2.68 14.72
C LYS A 93 -10.44 -3.58 13.80
N GLY A 94 -10.89 -3.75 12.55
CA GLY A 94 -10.15 -4.48 11.54
C GLY A 94 -8.79 -3.82 11.23
N TYR A 95 -8.76 -2.50 11.01
CA TYR A 95 -7.52 -1.75 10.72
C TYR A 95 -6.56 -1.68 11.90
N LEU A 96 -7.07 -1.50 13.12
CA LEU A 96 -6.24 -1.46 14.33
C LEU A 96 -5.55 -2.81 14.62
N LYS A 97 -6.21 -3.93 14.26
CA LYS A 97 -5.67 -5.29 14.46
C LYS A 97 -4.74 -5.74 13.34
N ASN A 98 -4.93 -5.23 12.12
CA ASN A 98 -4.23 -5.68 10.93
C ASN A 98 -3.58 -4.47 10.24
N ARG A 99 -2.42 -4.07 10.74
CA ARG A 99 -1.65 -2.94 10.22
C ARG A 99 -1.34 -3.08 8.72
N TYR A 100 -1.11 -1.97 8.10
CA TYR A 100 -0.67 -1.78 6.71
C TYR A 100 -1.73 -2.01 5.63
N ILE A 101 -2.76 -2.84 5.85
CA ILE A 101 -3.75 -3.17 4.81
C ILE A 101 -4.52 -1.92 4.39
N GLY A 102 -4.39 -1.54 3.11
CA GLY A 102 -5.06 -0.38 2.52
C GLY A 102 -4.45 0.98 2.85
N SER A 103 -3.47 1.05 3.76
CA SER A 103 -2.93 2.31 4.29
C SER A 103 -1.78 2.86 3.45
N ILE A 104 -1.48 4.15 3.67
CA ILE A 104 -0.24 4.79 3.22
C ILE A 104 0.87 4.43 4.19
N ILE A 105 2.00 4.00 3.65
CA ILE A 105 3.19 3.63 4.39
C ILE A 105 4.23 4.75 4.27
N GLY A 106 4.82 5.13 5.38
CA GLY A 106 5.85 6.16 5.48
C GLY A 106 6.30 6.34 6.96
N ARG A 107 7.38 7.11 7.20
CA ARG A 107 8.14 8.01 6.32
C ARG A 107 8.86 7.27 5.20
N VAL A 108 9.34 6.04 5.48
CA VAL A 108 10.01 5.18 4.51
C VAL A 108 9.31 3.82 4.49
N VAL A 109 8.77 3.45 3.33
CA VAL A 109 8.19 2.12 3.08
C VAL A 109 9.31 1.09 2.94
N ASN A 110 8.98 -0.16 3.27
CA ASN A 110 9.91 -1.29 3.26
C ASN A 110 10.99 -1.16 4.36
N ARG A 111 12.14 -1.82 4.20
CA ARG A 111 13.15 -1.98 5.25
C ARG A 111 14.27 -0.96 5.16
N ILE A 112 14.85 -0.65 6.33
CA ILE A 112 16.16 0.00 6.49
C ILE A 112 17.01 -0.92 7.37
N SER A 113 18.13 -1.37 6.83
CA SER A 113 19.01 -2.37 7.45
C SER A 113 19.58 -1.87 8.78
N CYS A 114 19.68 -2.79 9.76
CA CYS A 114 20.21 -2.54 11.10
C CYS A 114 19.52 -1.37 11.84
N ALA A 115 18.33 -0.95 11.41
CA ALA A 115 17.62 0.23 11.92
C ALA A 115 18.54 1.46 12.02
N LYS A 116 19.45 1.63 11.07
CA LYS A 116 20.42 2.73 11.03
C LYS A 116 20.50 3.32 9.63
N MET A 117 20.77 4.61 9.59
CA MET A 117 21.03 5.31 8.33
C MET A 117 22.09 6.37 8.51
N ARG A 118 22.81 6.65 7.43
CA ARG A 118 23.78 7.75 7.40
C ARG A 118 23.26 8.84 6.47
N ILE A 119 23.14 10.05 6.99
CA ILE A 119 22.88 11.24 6.18
C ILE A 119 24.07 12.17 6.36
N GLU A 120 24.78 12.44 5.26
CA GLU A 120 26.05 13.17 5.31
C GLU A 120 27.04 12.51 6.30
N ASN A 121 27.48 13.22 7.33
CA ASN A 121 28.44 12.73 8.32
C ASN A 121 27.78 12.26 9.62
N LYS A 122 26.45 12.20 9.68
CA LYS A 122 25.72 11.85 10.90
C LYS A 122 25.00 10.52 10.76
N ILE A 123 25.11 9.66 11.77
CA ILE A 123 24.41 8.41 11.89
C ILE A 123 23.14 8.63 12.72
N TYR A 124 22.02 8.14 12.24
CA TYR A 124 20.73 8.14 12.92
C TYR A 124 20.33 6.70 13.21
N SER A 125 19.88 6.44 14.45
CA SER A 125 19.27 5.17 14.84
C SER A 125 17.76 5.30 14.76
N LEU A 126 17.12 4.36 14.10
CA LEU A 126 15.67 4.23 13.94
C LEU A 126 15.13 3.19 14.92
N SER A 127 13.82 3.12 15.08
CA SER A 127 13.16 2.03 15.79
C SER A 127 13.37 0.71 15.05
N ALA A 128 13.83 -0.32 15.76
CA ALA A 128 13.96 -1.69 15.24
C ALA A 128 12.64 -2.44 15.47
N ASN A 129 11.74 -2.38 14.50
CA ASN A 129 10.37 -2.87 14.61
C ASN A 129 10.05 -4.04 13.67
N ASP A 130 11.03 -4.53 12.90
CA ASP A 130 10.83 -5.76 12.14
C ASP A 130 10.90 -6.99 13.07
N ARG A 131 10.40 -8.12 12.64
CA ARG A 131 10.29 -9.37 13.42
C ARG A 131 11.61 -9.85 14.02
N ASN A 132 12.72 -9.57 13.34
CA ASN A 132 14.08 -9.88 13.83
C ASN A 132 14.56 -8.94 14.95
N GLY A 133 13.84 -7.84 15.26
CA GLY A 133 14.25 -6.84 16.24
C GLY A 133 15.52 -6.07 15.88
N VAL A 134 15.99 -6.16 14.64
CA VAL A 134 17.25 -5.56 14.17
C VAL A 134 16.99 -4.47 13.14
N ASP A 135 16.02 -4.70 12.25
CA ASP A 135 15.76 -3.84 11.11
C ASP A 135 14.57 -2.91 11.36
N HIS A 136 14.57 -1.78 10.67
CA HIS A 136 13.42 -0.87 10.65
C HIS A 136 12.51 -1.23 9.49
N LEU A 137 11.19 -1.26 9.73
CA LEU A 137 10.17 -1.65 8.76
C LEU A 137 9.06 -0.59 8.68
N ASN A 138 8.70 -0.20 7.45
CA ASN A 138 7.49 0.55 7.12
C ASN A 138 7.23 1.80 7.97
N GLY A 139 8.29 2.53 8.32
CA GLY A 139 8.18 3.79 9.06
C GLY A 139 8.11 3.63 10.58
N GLY A 140 8.23 2.41 11.12
CA GLY A 140 8.38 2.16 12.56
C GLY A 140 7.12 1.64 13.27
N PHE A 141 7.13 1.71 14.60
CA PHE A 141 5.99 1.29 15.43
C PHE A 141 4.78 2.20 15.23
N VAL A 142 5.01 3.51 15.08
CA VAL A 142 3.98 4.52 14.80
C VAL A 142 4.27 5.14 13.44
N GLY A 143 4.11 4.33 12.38
CA GLY A 143 4.22 4.77 10.99
C GLY A 143 2.97 5.55 10.50
N PHE A 144 3.00 5.98 9.26
CA PHE A 144 1.90 6.72 8.61
C PHE A 144 0.60 5.92 8.52
N ASP A 145 0.69 4.59 8.52
CA ASP A 145 -0.42 3.64 8.55
C ASP A 145 -1.19 3.63 9.87
N ASN A 146 -0.53 4.03 10.96
CA ASN A 146 -1.01 3.86 12.32
C ASN A 146 -1.29 5.21 13.02
N VAL A 147 -1.72 6.19 12.25
CA VAL A 147 -2.11 7.54 12.72
C VAL A 147 -3.37 8.00 11.99
N ASN A 148 -4.15 8.86 12.65
CA ASN A 148 -5.26 9.53 12.01
C ASN A 148 -4.76 10.81 11.32
N TRP A 149 -5.01 10.93 10.01
CA TRP A 149 -4.61 12.08 9.22
C TRP A 149 -5.67 13.19 9.29
N ASN A 150 -5.22 14.43 9.36
CA ASN A 150 -6.12 15.57 9.12
C ASN A 150 -6.64 15.50 7.69
N SER A 151 -7.95 15.62 7.52
CA SER A 151 -8.57 15.42 6.21
C SER A 151 -9.69 16.42 5.95
N TYR A 152 -9.84 16.81 4.68
CA TYR A 152 -10.89 17.71 4.23
C TYR A 152 -11.20 17.56 2.76
N ILE A 153 -12.38 18.01 2.36
CA ILE A 153 -12.80 18.05 0.97
C ILE A 153 -12.38 19.41 0.35
N MET A 154 -11.69 19.34 -0.78
CA MET A 154 -11.32 20.50 -1.59
C MET A 154 -11.87 20.32 -3.01
N LYS A 155 -12.98 20.99 -3.32
CA LYS A 155 -13.73 20.80 -4.58
C LYS A 155 -14.17 19.35 -4.75
N LYS A 156 -13.61 18.63 -5.73
CA LYS A 156 -13.88 17.20 -6.03
C LYS A 156 -12.77 16.28 -5.53
N HIS A 157 -11.90 16.74 -4.66
CA HIS A 157 -10.76 16.01 -4.14
C HIS A 157 -10.87 15.83 -2.63
N VAL A 158 -10.36 14.73 -2.13
CA VAL A 158 -10.08 14.54 -0.71
C VAL A 158 -8.61 14.84 -0.48
N VAL A 159 -8.31 15.72 0.47
CA VAL A 159 -6.94 16.03 0.87
C VAL A 159 -6.72 15.53 2.27
N MET A 160 -5.66 14.77 2.46
CA MET A 160 -5.22 14.27 3.76
C MET A 160 -3.81 14.75 4.05
N SER A 161 -3.55 15.19 5.28
CA SER A 161 -2.25 15.70 5.69
C SER A 161 -1.83 15.19 7.06
N HIS A 162 -0.53 14.95 7.22
CA HIS A 162 0.07 14.51 8.47
C HIS A 162 1.42 15.21 8.69
N VAL A 163 1.67 15.62 9.92
CA VAL A 163 2.98 16.13 10.36
C VAL A 163 3.65 15.04 11.18
N SER A 164 4.74 14.48 10.66
CA SER A 164 5.61 13.56 11.39
C SER A 164 6.69 14.39 12.11
N PRO A 165 6.71 14.44 13.46
CA PRO A 165 7.64 15.28 14.20
C PRO A 165 9.09 14.80 14.09
N ALA A 166 10.02 15.70 14.31
CA ALA A 166 11.45 15.38 14.43
C ALA A 166 11.66 14.33 15.53
N LYS A 167 12.55 13.36 15.26
CA LYS A 167 12.89 12.22 16.13
C LYS A 167 11.77 11.18 16.30
N CYS A 168 10.57 11.37 15.70
CA CYS A 168 9.60 10.29 15.62
C CYS A 168 10.21 9.11 14.89
N GLU A 169 10.16 7.90 15.49
CA GLU A 169 10.81 6.67 15.01
C GLU A 169 12.30 6.80 14.69
N GLY A 170 12.96 7.86 15.21
CA GLY A 170 14.39 8.17 15.00
C GLY A 170 14.69 9.06 13.79
N TYR A 171 13.70 9.42 12.99
CA TYR A 171 13.89 10.25 11.79
C TYR A 171 14.24 11.72 12.13
N PRO A 172 15.19 12.36 11.40
CA PRO A 172 15.49 13.79 11.60
C PRO A 172 14.44 14.70 10.97
N GLY A 173 14.30 15.89 11.55
CA GLY A 173 13.43 16.95 11.07
C GLY A 173 11.92 16.67 11.17
N ASP A 174 11.15 17.74 11.27
CA ASP A 174 9.71 17.65 11.07
C ASP A 174 9.40 17.46 9.59
N MET A 175 8.43 16.64 9.26
CA MET A 175 8.02 16.41 7.87
C MET A 175 6.51 16.57 7.75
N LEU A 176 6.09 17.53 6.93
CA LEU A 176 4.70 17.66 6.50
C LEU A 176 4.50 16.83 5.24
N THR A 177 3.53 15.93 5.27
CA THR A 177 3.08 15.16 4.11
C THR A 177 1.63 15.49 3.80
N GLN A 178 1.32 15.65 2.51
CA GLN A 178 -0.03 15.88 2.01
C GLN A 178 -0.31 14.95 0.83
N ILE A 179 -1.50 14.36 0.83
CA ILE A 179 -2.00 13.49 -0.24
C ILE A 179 -3.30 14.05 -0.77
N LYS A 180 -3.35 14.30 -2.08
CA LYS A 180 -4.58 14.66 -2.77
C LYS A 180 -5.09 13.45 -3.54
N TYR A 181 -6.28 12.97 -3.17
CA TYR A 181 -7.00 11.92 -3.86
C TYR A 181 -8.01 12.50 -4.84
N SER A 182 -8.05 11.94 -6.04
CA SER A 182 -9.01 12.33 -7.08
C SER A 182 -9.56 11.07 -7.74
N TRP A 183 -10.86 11.01 -7.94
CA TRP A 183 -11.53 9.93 -8.66
C TRP A 183 -12.12 10.48 -9.94
N THR A 184 -11.79 9.90 -11.09
CA THR A 184 -12.15 10.42 -12.40
C THR A 184 -13.32 9.65 -13.02
N ASP A 185 -13.93 10.23 -14.06
CA ASP A 185 -15.03 9.59 -14.79
C ASP A 185 -14.61 8.35 -15.57
N ASP A 186 -13.35 8.24 -15.93
CA ASP A 186 -12.75 7.07 -16.59
C ASP A 186 -12.12 6.07 -15.60
N ASN A 187 -12.63 6.05 -14.36
CA ASN A 187 -12.28 5.13 -13.29
C ASN A 187 -10.78 5.15 -12.92
N GLN A 188 -10.17 6.34 -12.85
CA GLN A 188 -8.81 6.49 -12.35
C GLN A 188 -8.81 7.05 -10.92
N LEU A 189 -8.15 6.36 -10.01
CA LEU A 189 -7.76 6.90 -8.72
C LEU A 189 -6.38 7.54 -8.85
N LEU A 190 -6.33 8.86 -8.76
CA LEU A 190 -5.11 9.64 -8.77
C LEU A 190 -4.71 9.98 -7.33
N MET A 191 -3.47 9.69 -6.97
CA MET A 191 -2.86 10.07 -5.69
C MET A 191 -1.66 10.96 -5.97
N ASN A 192 -1.74 12.24 -5.56
CA ASN A 192 -0.62 13.15 -5.62
C ASN A 192 -0.06 13.35 -4.20
N ILE A 193 1.08 12.75 -3.91
CA ILE A 193 1.75 12.79 -2.62
C ILE A 193 2.84 13.86 -2.69
N ARG A 194 2.84 14.79 -1.72
CA ARG A 194 3.84 15.84 -1.59
C ARG A 194 4.33 15.89 -0.15
N ALA A 195 5.64 16.06 0.03
CA ALA A 195 6.20 16.25 1.36
C ALA A 195 7.32 17.31 1.36
N THR A 196 7.47 17.98 2.51
CA THR A 196 8.56 18.91 2.80
C THR A 196 9.11 18.62 4.18
N ALA A 197 10.40 18.90 4.42
CA ALA A 197 11.05 18.61 5.69
C ALA A 197 11.87 19.79 6.19
N THR A 198 12.04 19.88 7.51
CA THR A 198 12.85 20.94 8.17
C THR A 198 14.33 20.59 8.29
N GLN A 199 14.70 19.32 8.11
CA GLN A 199 16.08 18.81 8.05
C GLN A 199 16.20 17.73 6.97
N PRO A 200 17.41 17.42 6.48
CA PRO A 200 17.61 16.30 5.57
C PRO A 200 17.06 15.00 6.19
N THR A 201 16.17 14.33 5.47
CA THR A 201 15.48 13.11 5.95
C THR A 201 15.19 12.19 4.79
N PRO A 202 15.24 10.85 4.94
CA PRO A 202 14.82 9.94 3.88
C PRO A 202 13.30 9.97 3.74
N VAL A 203 12.83 9.87 2.50
CA VAL A 203 11.40 9.82 2.16
C VAL A 203 11.17 8.78 1.07
N ASN A 204 10.28 7.84 1.36
CA ASN A 204 9.79 6.86 0.40
C ASN A 204 8.37 6.45 0.83
N ILE A 205 7.36 7.12 0.29
CA ILE A 205 5.96 6.97 0.71
C ILE A 205 5.22 6.17 -0.35
N ALA A 206 4.47 5.15 0.06
CA ALA A 206 3.74 4.30 -0.86
C ALA A 206 2.37 3.86 -0.32
N SER A 207 1.48 3.44 -1.22
CA SER A 207 0.17 2.87 -0.85
C SER A 207 0.27 1.36 -0.78
N ASN A 208 -0.21 0.77 0.31
CA ASN A 208 -0.27 -0.67 0.52
C ASN A 208 -1.69 -1.22 0.26
N CYS A 209 -2.30 -0.81 -0.84
CA CYS A 209 -3.63 -1.25 -1.22
C CYS A 209 -3.62 -2.70 -1.69
N LEU A 210 -4.23 -3.58 -0.92
CA LEU A 210 -4.37 -5.01 -1.23
C LEU A 210 -5.62 -5.20 -2.09
N MET A 211 -5.47 -5.72 -3.31
CA MET A 211 -6.52 -5.78 -4.33
C MET A 211 -6.77 -7.20 -4.85
N ASN A 212 -8.00 -7.43 -5.34
CA ASN A 212 -8.39 -8.61 -6.10
C ASN A 212 -9.46 -8.22 -7.12
N LEU A 213 -9.16 -8.30 -8.42
CA LEU A 213 -10.07 -7.87 -9.49
C LEU A 213 -11.28 -8.78 -9.69
N ALA A 214 -11.30 -9.98 -9.09
CA ALA A 214 -12.50 -10.79 -9.01
C ALA A 214 -13.62 -10.11 -8.20
N GLY A 215 -13.22 -9.26 -7.25
CA GLY A 215 -14.10 -8.57 -6.32
C GLY A 215 -14.44 -9.42 -5.10
N HIS A 216 -15.12 -8.81 -4.12
CA HIS A 216 -15.73 -9.54 -2.99
C HIS A 216 -16.98 -10.25 -3.49
N VAL A 217 -16.85 -11.52 -3.88
CA VAL A 217 -18.00 -12.33 -4.26
C VAL A 217 -18.43 -13.13 -3.04
N LYS A 218 -19.59 -12.81 -2.46
CA LYS A 218 -20.32 -13.75 -1.61
C LYS A 218 -20.75 -14.92 -2.48
N LEU A 219 -19.89 -15.91 -2.64
CA LEU A 219 -20.33 -17.20 -3.17
C LEU A 219 -21.08 -17.92 -2.03
N LEU A 220 -22.28 -18.47 -2.37
CA LEU A 220 -23.18 -19.18 -1.45
C LEU A 220 -22.47 -19.82 -0.24
N LEU A 221 -23.12 -19.79 0.91
CA LEU A 221 -22.77 -20.19 2.27
C LEU A 221 -21.94 -21.49 2.48
N THR A 222 -21.49 -22.17 1.45
CA THR A 222 -20.86 -23.50 1.53
C THR A 222 -19.44 -23.61 0.98
N LEU A 223 -18.84 -22.52 0.43
CA LEU A 223 -17.46 -22.58 -0.11
C LEU A 223 -16.55 -21.62 0.64
N PRO A 224 -15.30 -22.04 0.92
CA PRO A 224 -14.31 -21.16 1.57
C PRO A 224 -14.10 -19.91 0.72
N ALA A 225 -13.93 -18.79 1.39
CA ALA A 225 -13.88 -17.43 0.87
C ALA A 225 -13.26 -17.28 -0.52
N ALA A 226 -13.99 -16.67 -1.43
CA ALA A 226 -13.73 -16.60 -2.87
C ALA A 226 -12.43 -15.85 -3.25
N GLY A 227 -11.75 -15.19 -2.31
CA GLY A 227 -10.59 -14.36 -2.58
C GLY A 227 -9.35 -15.11 -3.08
N SER A 228 -8.85 -16.11 -2.35
CA SER A 228 -7.56 -16.72 -2.63
C SER A 228 -7.51 -17.56 -3.91
N ARG A 229 -8.61 -18.21 -4.28
CA ARG A 229 -8.66 -19.03 -5.49
C ARG A 229 -8.67 -18.18 -6.76
N GLU A 230 -9.29 -17.02 -6.73
CA GLU A 230 -9.42 -16.14 -7.88
C GLU A 230 -8.13 -15.39 -8.21
N LEU A 231 -7.22 -15.13 -7.23
CA LEU A 231 -5.91 -14.56 -7.53
C LEU A 231 -5.16 -15.38 -8.59
N LYS A 232 -5.24 -16.70 -8.50
CA LYS A 232 -4.56 -17.63 -9.43
C LYS A 232 -5.08 -17.56 -10.87
N LYS A 233 -6.19 -16.87 -11.12
CA LYS A 233 -6.75 -16.63 -12.45
C LYS A 233 -6.32 -15.28 -13.03
N HIS A 234 -5.65 -14.43 -12.26
CA HIS A 234 -5.17 -13.14 -12.75
C HIS A 234 -3.98 -13.33 -13.70
N LEU A 235 -3.96 -12.50 -14.74
CA LEU A 235 -2.83 -12.31 -15.63
C LEU A 235 -2.14 -11.01 -15.26
N ILE A 236 -0.83 -11.04 -15.08
CA ILE A 236 -0.03 -9.86 -14.75
C ILE A 236 1.04 -9.61 -15.81
N SER A 237 1.27 -8.34 -16.13
CA SER A 237 2.45 -7.88 -16.87
C SER A 237 3.06 -6.66 -16.19
N LEU A 238 4.40 -6.64 -16.07
CA LEU A 238 5.15 -5.59 -15.40
C LEU A 238 6.16 -4.97 -16.36
N ASN A 239 6.26 -3.64 -16.35
CA ASN A 239 7.26 -2.91 -17.12
C ASN A 239 8.58 -2.83 -16.33
N ALA A 240 9.24 -3.97 -16.13
CA ALA A 240 10.47 -4.04 -15.37
C ALA A 240 11.46 -5.03 -16.02
N ASP A 241 12.67 -4.57 -16.30
CA ASP A 241 13.75 -5.39 -16.87
C ASP A 241 14.68 -5.98 -15.78
N SER A 242 14.59 -5.47 -14.57
CA SER A 242 15.46 -5.84 -13.47
C SER A 242 14.69 -5.86 -12.14
N TRP A 243 15.31 -6.45 -11.12
CA TRP A 243 14.79 -6.52 -9.77
C TRP A 243 15.91 -6.45 -8.74
N THR A 244 15.59 -6.06 -7.52
CA THR A 244 16.55 -6.06 -6.40
C THR A 244 16.39 -7.37 -5.62
N PRO A 245 17.38 -8.27 -5.63
CA PRO A 245 17.35 -9.47 -4.81
C PRO A 245 17.32 -9.13 -3.33
N ALA A 246 16.62 -9.94 -2.56
CA ALA A 246 16.57 -9.83 -1.11
C ALA A 246 16.99 -11.15 -0.46
N ASP A 247 17.65 -11.07 0.68
CA ASP A 247 17.97 -12.24 1.50
C ASP A 247 16.66 -12.86 1.99
N ILE A 248 16.50 -14.16 1.79
CA ILE A 248 15.27 -14.89 2.12
C ILE A 248 14.98 -14.91 3.63
N ARG A 249 16.00 -14.74 4.47
CA ARG A 249 15.87 -14.80 5.94
C ARG A 249 15.29 -13.52 6.54
N ASN A 250 15.68 -12.35 6.01
CA ASN A 250 15.32 -11.05 6.57
C ASN A 250 14.65 -10.11 5.57
N ASN A 251 14.51 -10.52 4.30
CA ASN A 251 13.96 -9.69 3.21
C ASN A 251 14.66 -8.33 3.02
N LEU A 252 15.92 -8.21 3.45
CA LEU A 252 16.74 -7.06 3.13
C LEU A 252 17.25 -7.15 1.70
N PRO A 253 17.22 -6.06 0.93
CA PRO A 253 17.82 -6.05 -0.40
C PRO A 253 19.32 -6.27 -0.29
N THR A 254 19.87 -6.97 -1.24
CA THR A 254 21.31 -6.90 -1.52
C THR A 254 21.58 -5.61 -2.27
N ASP A 255 22.86 -5.19 -2.36
CA ASP A 255 23.29 -4.04 -3.16
C ASP A 255 23.21 -4.26 -4.68
N ALA A 256 22.85 -5.48 -5.10
CA ALA A 256 22.78 -5.87 -6.48
C ALA A 256 21.43 -5.55 -7.17
N ILE A 257 21.49 -5.32 -8.48
CA ILE A 257 20.34 -5.26 -9.38
C ILE A 257 20.53 -6.35 -10.43
N TYR A 258 19.59 -7.29 -10.52
CA TYR A 258 19.67 -8.41 -11.45
C TYR A 258 18.61 -8.30 -12.55
N PRO A 259 18.93 -8.74 -13.78
CA PRO A 259 17.94 -8.82 -14.86
C PRO A 259 16.86 -9.85 -14.51
N VAL A 260 15.62 -9.59 -14.92
CA VAL A 260 14.50 -10.53 -14.75
C VAL A 260 14.56 -11.69 -15.76
N ASP A 261 15.30 -11.53 -16.86
CA ASP A 261 15.36 -12.49 -17.97
C ASP A 261 15.66 -13.90 -17.48
N ARG A 262 14.88 -14.90 -17.98
CA ARG A 262 14.98 -16.31 -17.61
C ARG A 262 14.80 -16.64 -16.12
N THR A 263 14.18 -15.73 -15.37
CA THR A 263 13.85 -15.95 -13.95
C THR A 263 12.32 -16.05 -13.74
N VAL A 264 11.93 -16.45 -12.53
CA VAL A 264 10.51 -16.42 -12.15
C VAL A 264 9.95 -14.99 -12.04
N PHE A 265 10.83 -13.99 -11.98
CA PHE A 265 10.49 -12.56 -11.90
C PHE A 265 10.28 -11.92 -13.29
N ASP A 266 10.52 -12.64 -14.38
CA ASP A 266 10.18 -12.15 -15.72
C ASP A 266 8.66 -12.19 -15.93
N LEU A 267 8.05 -11.03 -15.70
CA LEU A 267 6.63 -10.75 -15.85
C LEU A 267 6.38 -9.67 -16.90
N ARG A 268 7.28 -9.48 -17.84
CA ARG A 268 7.13 -8.48 -18.93
C ARG A 268 5.99 -8.82 -19.87
N LEU A 269 5.71 -10.09 -20.07
CA LEU A 269 4.57 -10.58 -20.85
C LEU A 269 3.42 -11.01 -19.94
N PRO A 270 2.15 -10.94 -20.39
CA PRO A 270 1.00 -11.39 -19.63
C PRO A 270 1.19 -12.82 -19.09
N THR A 271 1.30 -12.93 -17.80
CA THR A 271 1.64 -14.19 -17.11
C THR A 271 0.60 -14.51 -16.05
N GLN A 272 0.06 -15.73 -16.08
CA GLN A 272 -0.92 -16.18 -15.08
C GLN A 272 -0.22 -16.52 -13.75
N LEU A 273 -0.80 -16.06 -12.63
CA LEU A 273 -0.34 -16.33 -11.26
C LEU A 273 -0.78 -17.71 -10.78
N THR A 274 -0.41 -18.79 -11.50
CA THR A 274 -0.81 -20.16 -11.16
C THR A 274 -0.24 -20.61 -9.79
N LYS A 275 -0.85 -21.63 -9.16
CA LYS A 275 -0.34 -22.22 -7.91
C LYS A 275 1.13 -22.68 -8.07
N ARG A 276 1.48 -23.32 -9.21
CA ARG A 276 2.85 -23.76 -9.51
C ARG A 276 3.81 -22.57 -9.58
N ARG A 277 3.41 -21.46 -10.23
CA ARG A 277 4.25 -20.27 -10.32
C ARG A 277 4.50 -19.67 -8.94
N LEU A 278 3.46 -19.48 -8.14
CA LEU A 278 3.61 -18.95 -6.78
C LEU A 278 4.52 -19.84 -5.92
N TYR A 279 4.42 -21.16 -6.06
CA TYR A 279 5.22 -22.13 -5.30
C TYR A 279 6.71 -22.05 -5.62
N ILE A 280 7.09 -21.82 -6.89
CA ILE A 280 8.52 -21.77 -7.31
C ILE A 280 9.19 -20.41 -7.03
N VAL A 281 8.40 -19.37 -6.70
CA VAL A 281 8.98 -18.10 -6.25
C VAL A 281 9.54 -18.27 -4.85
N PRO A 282 10.78 -17.84 -4.57
CA PRO A 282 11.36 -17.88 -3.23
C PRO A 282 10.43 -17.24 -2.19
N GLY A 283 10.17 -17.95 -1.08
CA GLY A 283 9.19 -17.53 -0.07
C GLY A 283 7.74 -17.92 -0.38
N GLY A 284 7.49 -18.67 -1.46
CA GLY A 284 6.16 -19.19 -1.82
C GLY A 284 5.18 -18.13 -2.28
N GLY A 285 5.64 -17.15 -3.06
CA GLY A 285 4.87 -16.05 -3.64
C GLY A 285 5.71 -14.80 -3.83
N TYR A 286 5.23 -13.88 -4.67
CA TYR A 286 5.96 -12.64 -4.94
C TYR A 286 5.93 -11.71 -3.73
N ASN A 287 7.05 -11.09 -3.44
CA ASN A 287 7.21 -9.99 -2.49
C ASN A 287 8.53 -9.23 -2.79
N GLN A 288 8.70 -8.78 -4.03
CA GLN A 288 9.95 -8.21 -4.51
C GLN A 288 9.75 -6.81 -5.06
N ASN A 289 10.81 -6.00 -4.96
CA ASN A 289 10.93 -4.75 -5.68
C ASN A 289 11.42 -5.02 -7.10
N LEU A 290 10.64 -4.58 -8.08
CA LEU A 290 10.95 -4.61 -9.51
C LEU A 290 11.45 -3.22 -9.92
N CYS A 291 12.54 -3.15 -10.67
CA CYS A 291 13.12 -1.92 -11.21
C CYS A 291 12.38 -1.57 -12.50
N VAL A 292 11.54 -0.54 -12.45
CA VAL A 292 10.67 -0.17 -13.57
C VAL A 292 11.47 0.49 -14.68
N THR A 293 11.36 -0.07 -15.87
CA THR A 293 12.08 0.40 -17.05
C THR A 293 11.68 1.82 -17.42
N SER A 294 12.67 2.69 -17.62
CA SER A 294 12.47 4.08 -17.95
C SER A 294 13.72 4.74 -18.50
N PRO A 295 13.58 5.71 -19.41
CA PRO A 295 14.70 6.56 -19.82
C PRO A 295 15.22 7.49 -18.71
N SER A 296 14.41 7.74 -17.68
CA SER A 296 14.77 8.55 -16.51
C SER A 296 14.11 7.99 -15.25
N SER A 297 14.85 7.89 -14.15
CA SER A 297 14.41 7.26 -12.91
C SER A 297 13.10 7.84 -12.34
N TRP A 298 12.85 9.13 -12.53
CA TRP A 298 11.70 9.85 -11.94
C TRP A 298 10.64 10.29 -12.95
N SER A 299 10.69 9.78 -14.19
CA SER A 299 9.66 10.10 -15.18
C SER A 299 8.37 9.33 -14.91
N TYR A 300 7.22 10.01 -15.09
CA TYR A 300 5.91 9.37 -14.99
C TYR A 300 5.70 8.38 -16.13
N ARG A 301 5.36 7.12 -15.82
CA ARG A 301 5.27 6.03 -16.78
C ARG A 301 4.39 4.89 -16.32
N PHE A 302 4.08 4.00 -17.24
CA PHE A 302 3.43 2.73 -17.01
C PHE A 302 4.33 1.80 -16.17
N HIS A 303 3.75 1.16 -15.14
CA HIS A 303 4.41 0.22 -14.24
C HIS A 303 3.91 -1.20 -14.41
N ALA A 304 2.59 -1.39 -14.43
CA ALA A 304 1.99 -2.71 -14.38
C ALA A 304 0.60 -2.74 -15.03
N ARG A 305 0.22 -3.92 -15.51
CA ARG A 305 -1.16 -4.25 -15.88
C ARG A 305 -1.56 -5.58 -15.27
N ILE A 306 -2.73 -5.63 -14.65
CA ILE A 306 -3.36 -6.86 -14.18
C ILE A 306 -4.73 -7.00 -14.84
N ILE A 307 -5.07 -8.23 -15.18
CA ILE A 307 -6.33 -8.61 -15.81
C ILE A 307 -6.93 -9.77 -15.03
N HIS A 308 -8.21 -9.72 -14.76
CA HIS A 308 -8.98 -10.88 -14.29
C HIS A 308 -9.99 -11.30 -15.36
N PRO A 309 -9.70 -12.35 -16.16
CA PRO A 309 -10.55 -12.73 -17.30
C PRO A 309 -11.99 -13.03 -16.92
N GLY A 310 -12.23 -13.66 -15.76
CA GLY A 310 -13.56 -14.05 -15.31
C GLY A 310 -14.51 -12.88 -15.02
N SER A 311 -13.98 -11.71 -14.61
CA SER A 311 -14.79 -10.49 -14.43
C SER A 311 -14.63 -9.51 -15.57
N GLY A 312 -13.60 -9.68 -16.41
CA GLY A 312 -13.17 -8.74 -17.42
C GLY A 312 -12.53 -7.48 -16.88
N ARG A 313 -12.36 -7.32 -15.55
CA ARG A 313 -11.74 -6.14 -14.96
C ARG A 313 -10.26 -6.11 -15.24
N THR A 314 -9.77 -4.92 -15.53
CA THR A 314 -8.34 -4.62 -15.72
C THR A 314 -7.92 -3.52 -14.76
N LEU A 315 -6.64 -3.53 -14.36
CA LEU A 315 -5.98 -2.47 -13.63
C LEU A 315 -4.67 -2.14 -14.31
N GLU A 316 -4.45 -0.87 -14.60
CA GLU A 316 -3.15 -0.32 -15.01
C GLU A 316 -2.61 0.59 -13.91
N VAL A 317 -1.30 0.51 -13.66
CA VAL A 317 -0.61 1.31 -12.65
C VAL A 317 0.41 2.20 -13.32
N TYR A 318 0.37 3.48 -13.01
CA TYR A 318 1.31 4.49 -13.49
C TYR A 318 1.91 5.25 -12.31
N SER A 319 3.18 5.60 -12.40
CA SER A 319 3.84 6.42 -11.39
C SER A 319 5.12 7.07 -11.94
N ASN A 320 5.66 8.03 -11.19
CA ASN A 320 6.98 8.61 -11.43
C ASN A 320 8.10 7.96 -10.59
N HIS A 321 7.79 6.97 -9.75
CA HIS A 321 8.80 6.29 -8.92
C HIS A 321 9.55 5.20 -9.70
N PRO A 322 10.84 4.91 -9.34
CA PRO A 322 11.71 4.01 -10.10
C PRO A 322 11.43 2.53 -9.86
N GLY A 323 10.81 2.18 -8.74
CA GLY A 323 10.52 0.81 -8.32
C GLY A 323 9.04 0.52 -8.23
N LEU A 324 8.74 -0.77 -8.19
CA LEU A 324 7.41 -1.32 -7.95
C LEU A 324 7.52 -2.52 -7.02
N GLN A 325 7.04 -2.40 -5.79
CA GLN A 325 6.86 -3.57 -4.93
C GLN A 325 5.65 -4.35 -5.41
N PHE A 326 5.88 -5.60 -5.81
CA PHE A 326 4.83 -6.55 -6.17
C PHE A 326 4.74 -7.63 -5.10
N SER A 327 3.57 -7.75 -4.47
CA SER A 327 3.27 -8.81 -3.49
C SER A 327 1.99 -9.54 -3.85
N THR A 328 1.97 -10.84 -3.52
CA THR A 328 0.82 -11.73 -3.71
C THR A 328 0.13 -12.09 -2.39
N GLY A 329 0.21 -11.21 -1.39
CA GLY A 329 -0.44 -11.41 -0.10
C GLY A 329 0.11 -12.60 0.69
N ASN A 330 1.43 -12.76 0.71
CA ASN A 330 2.11 -13.89 1.34
C ASN A 330 1.96 -13.90 2.86
N ASP A 331 1.79 -12.72 3.47
CA ASP A 331 1.68 -12.53 4.93
C ASP A 331 0.24 -12.75 5.45
N LEU A 332 -0.71 -12.99 4.58
CA LEU A 332 -2.06 -13.38 4.99
C LEU A 332 -2.07 -14.81 5.55
N PRO A 333 -2.99 -15.14 6.50
CA PRO A 333 -3.08 -16.46 7.10
C PRO A 333 -3.22 -17.59 6.08
N ASP A 334 -2.46 -18.65 6.23
CA ASP A 334 -2.54 -19.84 5.38
C ASP A 334 -3.26 -20.97 6.13
N PRO A 335 -4.53 -21.25 5.82
CA PRO A 335 -5.28 -22.30 6.52
C PRO A 335 -4.82 -23.72 6.16
N ASP A 336 -4.11 -23.86 5.03
CA ASP A 336 -3.62 -25.15 4.55
C ASP A 336 -2.17 -25.42 5.02
N CYS A 337 -1.57 -24.51 5.79
CA CYS A 337 -0.24 -24.67 6.35
C CYS A 337 -0.31 -25.63 7.56
N ILE A 338 -0.33 -26.92 7.24
CA ILE A 338 -0.05 -27.97 8.21
C ILE A 338 1.48 -28.02 8.30
N TYR A 339 2.07 -27.49 9.38
CA TYR A 339 3.47 -27.71 9.66
C TYR A 339 3.68 -29.21 9.87
N PRO A 340 4.56 -29.90 9.11
CA PRO A 340 4.93 -31.23 9.46
C PRO A 340 5.54 -31.21 10.88
N PRO A 341 5.23 -32.19 11.74
CA PRO A 341 5.72 -32.24 13.12
C PRO A 341 7.25 -32.29 13.24
N ASP A 342 7.96 -32.54 12.14
CA ASP A 342 9.41 -32.71 12.07
C ASP A 342 10.18 -31.41 11.78
N PHE A 343 9.52 -30.24 11.78
CA PHE A 343 10.18 -28.95 11.53
C PHE A 343 10.86 -28.36 12.79
N GLU A 344 10.67 -28.99 13.96
CA GLU A 344 11.31 -28.59 15.22
C GLU A 344 12.82 -28.86 15.24
N ASP A 345 13.33 -29.78 14.40
CA ASP A 345 14.74 -30.18 14.40
C ASP A 345 15.67 -29.36 13.51
N TYR A 346 15.15 -28.34 12.78
CA TYR A 346 15.97 -27.53 11.84
C TYR A 346 16.10 -26.05 12.21
N CYS A 347 15.49 -25.61 13.29
CA CYS A 347 15.67 -24.26 13.83
C CYS A 347 16.47 -24.34 15.12
N ASP A 348 17.71 -23.91 15.06
CA ASP A 348 18.48 -23.46 16.23
C ASP A 348 17.83 -22.15 16.73
N CYS A 349 16.62 -22.27 17.25
CA CYS A 349 15.75 -21.15 17.62
C CYS A 349 15.91 -20.90 19.11
N THR A 350 16.62 -19.85 19.43
CA THR A 350 16.61 -19.23 20.76
C THR A 350 15.16 -18.83 21.14
N ASP A 351 14.82 -18.96 22.41
CA ASP A 351 13.54 -18.92 23.12
C ASP A 351 12.53 -17.77 22.86
N ASN A 352 12.59 -17.06 21.72
CA ASN A 352 11.74 -15.91 21.38
C ASN A 352 10.83 -16.12 20.15
N GLU A 353 10.51 -17.36 19.76
CA GLU A 353 9.53 -17.59 18.71
C GLU A 353 8.11 -17.24 19.19
N PRO A 354 7.30 -16.50 18.37
CA PRO A 354 5.90 -16.30 18.68
C PRO A 354 5.20 -17.65 18.73
N LYS A 355 4.50 -17.91 19.82
CA LYS A 355 3.75 -19.15 20.06
C LYS A 355 2.89 -19.49 18.85
N ILE A 356 2.77 -20.76 18.52
CA ILE A 356 1.99 -21.33 17.39
C ILE A 356 0.57 -20.73 17.31
N GLU A 357 -0.02 -20.35 18.44
CA GLU A 357 -1.33 -19.68 18.53
C GLU A 357 -1.39 -18.29 17.86
N GLU A 358 -0.28 -17.56 17.73
CA GLU A 358 -0.27 -16.25 17.08
C GLU A 358 -0.16 -16.33 15.54
N ARG A 359 0.33 -17.45 14.98
CA ARG A 359 0.52 -17.63 13.53
C ARG A 359 -0.75 -18.02 12.77
N GLN A 360 -1.80 -18.46 13.45
CA GLN A 360 -3.07 -18.89 12.86
C GLN A 360 -4.21 -17.89 13.02
N LYS A 361 -3.93 -16.63 13.35
CA LYS A 361 -4.98 -15.65 13.57
C LYS A 361 -5.74 -15.37 12.28
N GLU A 362 -7.00 -15.81 12.23
CA GLU A 362 -7.89 -15.53 11.11
C GLU A 362 -8.09 -14.03 10.91
N ILE A 363 -8.00 -13.58 9.66
CA ILE A 363 -8.32 -12.20 9.29
C ILE A 363 -9.68 -12.18 8.61
N TRP A 364 -10.65 -11.61 9.31
CA TRP A 364 -12.00 -11.38 8.80
C TRP A 364 -12.07 -9.98 8.20
N GLY A 365 -12.30 -9.92 6.89
CA GLY A 365 -12.43 -8.69 6.14
C GLY A 365 -13.87 -8.24 5.96
N LYS A 366 -14.11 -7.42 4.95
CA LYS A 366 -15.44 -6.89 4.62
C LYS A 366 -16.44 -8.00 4.34
N ASP A 367 -17.71 -7.73 4.68
CA ASP A 367 -18.83 -8.66 4.48
C ASP A 367 -18.63 -10.05 5.13
N GLY A 368 -17.76 -10.16 6.15
CA GLY A 368 -17.42 -11.42 6.79
C GLY A 368 -16.62 -12.38 5.90
N VAL A 369 -15.90 -11.88 4.91
CA VAL A 369 -15.01 -12.69 4.05
C VAL A 369 -13.69 -12.94 4.79
N ARG A 370 -13.24 -14.19 4.83
CA ARG A 370 -11.97 -14.58 5.41
C ARG A 370 -10.84 -14.33 4.43
N TYR A 371 -9.87 -13.48 4.80
CA TYR A 371 -8.67 -13.23 4.00
C TYR A 371 -7.63 -14.30 4.25
N GLN A 372 -7.13 -14.88 3.17
CA GLN A 372 -6.19 -16.00 3.21
C GLN A 372 -4.98 -15.71 2.33
N ARG A 373 -3.89 -16.40 2.57
CA ARG A 373 -2.68 -16.36 1.76
C ARG A 373 -3.01 -16.42 0.28
N HIS A 374 -2.43 -15.51 -0.49
CA HIS A 374 -2.75 -15.32 -1.92
C HIS A 374 -4.21 -14.92 -2.19
N GLY A 375 -4.86 -14.26 -1.22
CA GLY A 375 -6.21 -13.70 -1.40
C GLY A 375 -6.24 -12.41 -2.22
N GLY A 376 -5.10 -11.75 -2.38
CA GLY A 376 -4.97 -10.50 -3.12
C GLY A 376 -3.54 -10.22 -3.54
N PHE A 377 -3.36 -9.13 -4.27
CA PHE A 377 -2.06 -8.61 -4.70
C PHE A 377 -1.89 -7.15 -4.29
N ILE A 378 -0.64 -6.72 -4.14
CA ILE A 378 -0.23 -5.33 -3.95
C ILE A 378 0.65 -4.94 -5.11
N LEU A 379 0.36 -3.79 -5.73
CA LEU A 379 1.20 -3.09 -6.69
C LEU A 379 1.47 -1.71 -6.11
N SER A 380 2.65 -1.55 -5.52
CA SER A 380 3.02 -0.35 -4.77
C SER A 380 4.23 0.33 -5.40
N PRO A 381 4.01 1.34 -6.29
CA PRO A 381 5.11 2.16 -6.77
C PRO A 381 5.84 2.81 -5.61
N GLN A 382 7.17 2.72 -5.62
CA GLN A 382 8.03 3.23 -4.55
C GLN A 382 9.48 3.39 -5.04
N ASN A 383 10.35 4.01 -4.23
CA ASN A 383 11.78 3.89 -4.43
C ASN A 383 12.28 2.52 -3.95
N TYR A 384 13.50 2.15 -4.30
CA TYR A 384 14.05 0.85 -3.92
C TYR A 384 14.19 0.74 -2.39
N PRO A 385 13.97 -0.46 -1.82
CA PRO A 385 14.15 -0.69 -0.39
C PRO A 385 15.60 -0.41 0.02
N ASP A 386 15.78 0.11 1.24
CA ASP A 386 17.09 0.45 1.83
C ASP A 386 17.95 1.44 1.01
N ALA A 387 17.36 2.20 0.11
CA ALA A 387 18.06 3.17 -0.75
C ALA A 387 18.84 4.26 0.05
N VAL A 388 18.54 4.44 1.32
CA VAL A 388 19.29 5.35 2.19
C VAL A 388 20.70 4.84 2.53
N ASN A 389 20.89 3.51 2.49
CA ASN A 389 22.16 2.84 2.82
C ASN A 389 22.91 2.31 1.59
N ILE A 390 22.24 2.20 0.43
CA ILE A 390 22.81 1.64 -0.80
C ILE A 390 23.00 2.79 -1.81
N SER A 391 24.24 3.22 -2.02
CA SER A 391 24.61 4.40 -2.83
C SER A 391 24.22 4.29 -4.30
N ASP A 392 24.17 3.07 -4.84
CA ASP A 392 23.88 2.81 -6.26
C ASP A 392 22.38 2.81 -6.55
N PHE A 393 21.53 2.88 -5.50
CA PHE A 393 20.11 2.99 -5.63
C PHE A 393 19.67 4.46 -5.82
N PRO A 394 18.50 4.70 -6.42
CA PRO A 394 18.00 6.07 -6.61
C PRO A 394 17.91 6.83 -5.27
N PRO A 395 18.34 8.12 -5.23
CA PRO A 395 18.41 8.88 -3.98
C PRO A 395 17.04 9.02 -3.33
N CYS A 396 17.01 9.01 -2.00
CA CYS A 396 15.78 9.11 -1.21
C CYS A 396 15.81 10.23 -0.15
N ILE A 397 16.87 11.03 -0.08
CA ILE A 397 17.00 12.12 0.91
C ILE A 397 16.28 13.36 0.39
N LEU A 398 15.35 13.85 1.19
CA LEU A 398 14.68 15.13 1.00
C LEU A 398 15.39 16.21 1.81
N TYR A 399 15.88 17.26 1.15
CA TYR A 399 16.53 18.39 1.80
C TYR A 399 15.54 19.53 2.05
N PRO A 400 15.78 20.37 3.08
CA PRO A 400 14.99 21.58 3.33
C PRO A 400 14.90 22.46 2.07
N GLY A 401 13.71 22.97 1.78
CA GLY A 401 13.44 23.77 0.59
C GLY A 401 13.11 22.96 -0.67
N GLN A 402 13.30 21.64 -0.65
CA GLN A 402 12.83 20.74 -1.71
C GLN A 402 11.44 20.21 -1.41
N VAL A 403 10.76 19.73 -2.47
CA VAL A 403 9.46 19.05 -2.37
C VAL A 403 9.61 17.63 -2.90
N TYR A 404 9.34 16.66 -2.05
CA TYR A 404 9.12 15.28 -2.50
C TYR A 404 7.83 15.19 -3.28
N ALA A 405 7.88 14.54 -4.44
CA ALA A 405 6.73 14.38 -5.32
C ALA A 405 6.60 12.91 -5.74
N HIS A 406 5.48 12.30 -5.37
CA HIS A 406 5.09 10.98 -5.82
C HIS A 406 3.68 11.04 -6.40
N ASP A 407 3.57 10.74 -7.68
CA ASP A 407 2.30 10.71 -8.40
C ASP A 407 2.00 9.26 -8.79
N VAL A 408 0.81 8.78 -8.40
CA VAL A 408 0.33 7.43 -8.69
C VAL A 408 -1.04 7.50 -9.33
N ALA A 409 -1.27 6.69 -10.35
CA ALA A 409 -2.60 6.42 -10.89
C ALA A 409 -2.89 4.92 -10.91
N TYR A 410 -4.02 4.56 -10.34
CA TYR A 410 -4.67 3.26 -10.52
C TYR A 410 -5.83 3.44 -11.50
N LYS A 411 -5.70 2.93 -12.72
CA LYS A 411 -6.69 3.04 -13.78
C LYS A 411 -7.40 1.71 -13.96
N PHE A 412 -8.69 1.69 -13.66
CA PHE A 412 -9.53 0.52 -13.81
C PHE A 412 -10.27 0.56 -15.15
N GLY A 413 -10.34 -0.59 -15.82
CA GLY A 413 -10.98 -0.74 -17.10
C GLY A 413 -11.62 -2.12 -17.27
N LEU A 414 -12.11 -2.37 -18.47
CA LEU A 414 -12.62 -3.67 -18.89
C LEU A 414 -11.80 -4.16 -20.10
N LEU A 415 -11.74 -5.49 -20.25
CA LEU A 415 -11.25 -6.10 -21.47
C LEU A 415 -12.15 -5.68 -22.63
N SER A 416 -11.60 -5.15 -23.69
CA SER A 416 -12.31 -4.98 -24.96
C SER A 416 -12.46 -6.33 -25.62
N GLU A 417 -13.66 -6.64 -26.14
CA GLU A 417 -13.94 -7.91 -26.85
C GLU A 417 -13.03 -8.14 -28.09
N ASN A 418 -12.25 -7.15 -28.51
CA ASN A 418 -11.46 -7.16 -29.74
C ASN A 418 -9.94 -7.32 -29.57
N LEU A 419 -9.44 -7.62 -28.36
CA LEU A 419 -8.00 -7.82 -28.15
C LEU A 419 -7.73 -9.13 -27.40
N ASP A 420 -7.29 -10.13 -28.17
CA ASP A 420 -6.40 -11.21 -27.77
C ASP A 420 -6.97 -12.34 -26.89
N THR A 421 -7.69 -13.25 -27.52
CA THR A 421 -7.50 -14.66 -27.21
C THR A 421 -6.20 -15.08 -27.90
N PRO A 422 -5.14 -15.45 -27.18
CA PRO A 422 -4.01 -16.15 -27.81
C PRO A 422 -4.56 -17.51 -28.30
N THR A 423 -4.54 -17.71 -29.62
CA THR A 423 -4.74 -19.02 -30.27
C THR A 423 -3.67 -19.99 -29.85
#